data_17f410500448d6a1d3c7836e30adb156
#
_entry.id   17f410500448d6a1d3c7836e30adb156
#
_cell.length_a   1.000
_cell.length_b   1.000
_cell.length_c   1.000
_cell.angle_alpha   90.00
_cell.angle_beta   90.00
_cell.angle_gamma   90.00
#
_symmetry.space_group_name_H-M   'P 1'
#
loop_
_entity.id
_entity.type
_entity.pdbx_description
1 polymer ?
#
loop_
_entity_poly.entity_id
_entity_poly.type
_entity_poly.pdbx_seq_one_letter_code
_entity_poly.pdbx_strand_id
1 'polypeptide(L)'
;MRTLLVADDNRLSRELVRDVFEGPDCRVVEAGNGQEVMERLEAVNPDLVILDLEMPVKDGFAALVEIRNHPRFSRIPVMAVTAKAMQLDRDRILTAGFDACITKPIDVAKLRERVDELLRSSRKGECP
;
A
#
# COMPACT_ATOMS: atom_id res chain seq x y z
N MET A 1 -11.96 13.26 4.24
CA MET A 1 -10.68 13.22 3.53
C MET A 1 -10.08 11.83 3.60
N ARG A 2 -9.62 11.29 2.49
CA ARG A 2 -8.94 10.01 2.45
C ARG A 2 -7.46 10.20 2.70
N THR A 3 -6.85 9.23 3.34
CA THR A 3 -5.40 9.23 3.60
C THR A 3 -4.79 7.94 3.05
N LEU A 4 -3.79 8.07 2.20
CA LEU A 4 -3.04 6.95 1.65
C LEU A 4 -1.63 6.97 2.23
N LEU A 5 -1.12 5.80 2.58
CA LEU A 5 0.27 5.66 3.00
C LEU A 5 1.04 4.94 1.90
N VAL A 6 2.08 5.56 1.37
CA VAL A 6 2.96 4.92 0.39
C VAL A 6 4.32 4.66 1.02
N ALA A 7 4.75 3.42 0.99
CA ALA A 7 6.05 3.01 1.50
C ALA A 7 6.90 2.47 0.34
N ASP A 8 8.01 3.12 0.07
CA ASP A 8 8.92 2.77 -1.01
C ASP A 8 10.25 3.44 -0.71
N ASP A 9 11.36 2.75 -0.91
CA ASP A 9 12.68 3.33 -0.69
C ASP A 9 13.08 4.28 -1.82
N ASN A 10 12.38 4.20 -2.96
CA ASN A 10 12.62 5.07 -4.10
C ASN A 10 11.78 6.33 -3.99
N ARG A 11 12.43 7.47 -3.82
CA ARG A 11 11.76 8.75 -3.67
C ARG A 11 10.86 9.09 -4.86
N LEU A 12 11.30 8.78 -6.08
CA LEU A 12 10.54 9.09 -7.29
C LEU A 12 9.23 8.30 -7.33
N SER A 13 9.24 7.05 -6.86
CA SER A 13 8.01 6.26 -6.77
C SER A 13 7.03 6.87 -5.77
N ARG A 14 7.53 7.34 -4.63
CA ARG A 14 6.68 8.00 -3.64
C ARG A 14 6.08 9.30 -4.19
N GLU A 15 6.90 10.09 -4.88
CA GLU A 15 6.44 11.35 -5.49
C GLU A 15 5.38 11.10 -6.55
N LEU A 16 5.54 10.04 -7.34
CA LEU A 16 4.55 9.68 -8.35
C LEU A 16 3.17 9.41 -7.72
N VAL A 17 3.14 8.62 -6.66
CA VAL A 17 1.89 8.32 -5.95
C VAL A 17 1.28 9.61 -5.39
N ARG A 18 2.11 10.45 -4.81
CA ARG A 18 1.65 11.74 -4.29
C ARG A 18 1.06 12.60 -5.39
N ASP A 19 1.74 12.72 -6.53
CA ASP A 19 1.27 13.53 -7.65
C ASP A 19 -0.06 13.03 -8.21
N VAL A 20 -0.28 11.71 -8.18
CA VAL A 20 -1.51 11.12 -8.69
C VAL A 20 -2.69 11.35 -7.76
N PHE A 21 -2.49 11.24 -6.46
CA PHE A 21 -3.60 11.21 -5.49
C PHE A 21 -3.75 12.44 -4.62
N GLU A 22 -2.67 13.16 -4.32
CA GLU A 22 -2.76 14.28 -3.39
C GLU A 22 -3.62 15.41 -3.94
N GLY A 23 -4.56 15.88 -3.13
CA GLY A 23 -5.49 16.92 -3.53
C GLY A 23 -6.39 17.32 -2.36
N PRO A 24 -7.47 18.11 -2.65
CA PRO A 24 -8.36 18.58 -1.61
C PRO A 24 -9.04 17.48 -0.78
N ASP A 25 -9.26 16.32 -1.40
CA ASP A 25 -9.99 15.23 -0.76
C ASP A 25 -9.11 14.04 -0.40
N CYS A 26 -7.81 14.12 -0.63
CA CYS A 26 -6.89 13.02 -0.38
C CYS A 26 -5.52 13.52 0.06
N ARG A 27 -5.01 12.91 1.12
CA ARG A 27 -3.69 13.19 1.65
C ARG A 27 -2.81 11.96 1.44
N VAL A 28 -1.57 12.17 0.99
CA VAL A 28 -0.61 11.09 0.83
C VAL A 28 0.51 11.26 1.86
N VAL A 29 0.77 10.22 2.63
CA VAL A 29 1.84 10.18 3.62
C VAL A 29 2.89 9.19 3.15
N GLU A 30 4.16 9.50 3.33
CA GLU A 30 5.26 8.70 2.80
C GLU A 30 6.06 8.01 3.91
N ALA A 31 6.53 6.80 3.62
CA ALA A 31 7.51 6.08 4.44
C ALA A 31 8.63 5.60 3.52
N GLY A 32 9.87 5.70 3.97
CA GLY A 32 11.03 5.33 3.16
C GLY A 32 11.54 3.92 3.39
N ASN A 33 11.01 3.21 4.37
CA ASN A 33 11.38 1.83 4.67
C ASN A 33 10.25 1.17 5.47
N GLY A 34 10.39 -0.15 5.68
CA GLY A 34 9.35 -0.92 6.37
C GLY A 34 9.18 -0.59 7.83
N GLN A 35 10.21 -0.09 8.49
CA GLN A 35 10.11 0.28 9.90
C GLN A 35 9.26 1.53 10.09
N GLU A 36 9.37 2.49 9.18
CA GLU A 36 8.58 3.72 9.24
C GLU A 36 7.09 3.47 8.99
N VAL A 37 6.75 2.36 8.34
CA VAL A 37 5.36 2.03 8.01
C VAL A 37 4.47 2.02 9.25
N MET A 38 4.88 1.31 10.29
CA MET A 38 4.08 1.23 11.51
C MET A 38 3.96 2.57 12.22
N GLU A 39 5.03 3.34 12.23
CA GLU A 39 5.01 4.68 12.82
C GLU A 39 3.99 5.57 12.12
N ARG A 40 3.99 5.54 10.79
CA ARG A 40 3.05 6.34 10.00
C ARG A 40 1.62 5.85 10.14
N LEU A 41 1.41 4.53 10.16
CA LEU A 41 0.08 3.95 10.35
C LEU A 41 -0.57 4.45 11.63
N GLU A 42 0.16 4.38 12.73
CA GLU A 42 -0.36 4.79 14.03
C GLU A 42 -0.60 6.30 14.09
N ALA A 43 0.22 7.08 13.40
CA ALA A 43 0.11 8.54 13.42
C ALA A 43 -1.07 9.06 12.58
N VAL A 44 -1.39 8.44 11.44
CA VAL A 44 -2.36 9.01 10.51
C VAL A 44 -3.59 8.16 10.22
N ASN A 45 -3.65 6.92 10.66
CA ASN A 45 -4.77 6.01 10.39
C ASN A 45 -5.19 6.03 8.91
N PRO A 46 -4.34 5.58 7.99
CA PRO A 46 -4.68 5.68 6.57
C PRO A 46 -5.82 4.75 6.18
N ASP A 47 -6.43 5.03 5.03
CA ASP A 47 -7.49 4.21 4.47
C ASP A 47 -6.95 3.07 3.60
N LEU A 48 -5.72 3.20 3.12
CA LEU A 48 -5.08 2.23 2.25
C LEU A 48 -3.56 2.39 2.33
N VAL A 49 -2.86 1.28 2.22
CA VAL A 49 -1.40 1.25 2.23
C VAL A 49 -0.88 0.71 0.90
N ILE A 50 0.10 1.40 0.32
CA ILE A 50 0.81 0.96 -0.87
C ILE A 50 2.23 0.61 -0.44
N LEU A 51 2.61 -0.66 -0.54
CA LEU A 51 3.91 -1.16 -0.07
C LEU A 51 4.77 -1.66 -1.21
N ASP A 52 5.97 -1.12 -1.33
CA ASP A 52 7.00 -1.73 -2.15
C ASP A 52 7.49 -2.99 -1.43
N LEU A 53 7.60 -4.09 -2.15
CA LEU A 53 8.10 -5.34 -1.56
C LEU A 53 9.59 -5.31 -1.26
N GLU A 54 10.35 -4.50 -1.99
CA GLU A 54 11.81 -4.45 -1.89
C GLU A 54 12.25 -3.17 -1.19
N MET A 55 12.26 -3.20 0.14
CA MET A 55 12.70 -2.07 0.95
C MET A 55 13.82 -2.48 1.90
N PRO A 56 14.73 -1.55 2.25
CA PRO A 56 15.75 -1.83 3.26
C PRO A 56 15.14 -1.90 4.67
N VAL A 57 15.88 -2.40 5.59
CA VAL A 57 15.56 -2.55 7.02
C VAL A 57 14.46 -3.61 7.23
N LYS A 58 13.31 -3.43 6.60
CA LYS A 58 12.18 -4.37 6.69
C LYS A 58 11.47 -4.33 5.34
N ASP A 59 11.39 -5.47 4.66
CA ASP A 59 10.74 -5.53 3.35
C ASP A 59 9.20 -5.47 3.46
N GLY A 60 8.53 -5.42 2.30
CA GLY A 60 7.08 -5.30 2.26
C GLY A 60 6.35 -6.50 2.86
N PHE A 61 6.89 -7.71 2.73
CA PHE A 61 6.27 -8.90 3.33
C PHE A 61 6.31 -8.82 4.86
N ALA A 62 7.45 -8.45 5.43
CA ALA A 62 7.59 -8.30 6.86
C ALA A 62 6.69 -7.18 7.40
N ALA A 63 6.61 -6.06 6.68
CA ALA A 63 5.73 -4.97 7.05
C ALA A 63 4.26 -5.41 7.03
N LEU A 64 3.87 -6.20 6.03
CA LEU A 64 2.49 -6.71 5.95
C LEU A 64 2.14 -7.57 7.16
N VAL A 65 3.06 -8.45 7.58
CA VAL A 65 2.83 -9.29 8.76
C VAL A 65 2.54 -8.43 9.99
N GLU A 66 3.31 -7.37 10.21
CA GLU A 66 3.07 -6.47 11.33
C GLU A 66 1.72 -5.76 11.22
N ILE A 67 1.36 -5.30 10.01
CA ILE A 67 0.08 -4.64 9.78
C ILE A 67 -1.07 -5.59 10.11
N ARG A 68 -1.02 -6.83 9.63
CA ARG A 68 -2.08 -7.82 9.84
C ARG A 68 -2.20 -8.25 11.30
N ASN A 69 -1.12 -8.17 12.05
CA ASN A 69 -1.12 -8.50 13.48
C ASN A 69 -1.53 -7.33 14.37
N HIS A 70 -1.64 -6.13 13.82
CA HIS A 70 -2.05 -4.96 14.59
C HIS A 70 -3.58 -4.91 14.68
N PRO A 71 -4.18 -4.81 15.88
CA PRO A 71 -5.65 -4.84 16.03
C PRO A 71 -6.39 -3.80 15.20
N ARG A 72 -5.84 -2.60 15.08
CA ARG A 72 -6.48 -1.51 14.32
C ARG A 72 -6.37 -1.67 12.82
N PHE A 73 -5.33 -2.34 12.33
CA PHE A 73 -4.99 -2.36 10.91
C PHE A 73 -5.08 -3.74 10.29
N SER A 74 -5.59 -4.73 11.01
CA SER A 74 -5.64 -6.10 10.52
C SER A 74 -6.42 -6.27 9.21
N ARG A 75 -7.33 -5.36 8.90
CA ARG A 75 -8.16 -5.42 7.71
C ARG A 75 -7.93 -4.28 6.73
N ILE A 76 -6.97 -3.41 6.99
CA ILE A 76 -6.70 -2.31 6.07
C ILE A 76 -6.29 -2.84 4.70
N PRO A 77 -6.81 -2.28 3.59
CA PRO A 77 -6.35 -2.70 2.28
C PRO A 77 -4.89 -2.36 2.07
N VAL A 78 -4.12 -3.34 1.60
CA VAL A 78 -2.70 -3.18 1.33
C VAL A 78 -2.41 -3.64 -0.09
N MET A 79 -1.84 -2.77 -0.89
CA MET A 79 -1.44 -3.06 -2.26
C MET A 79 0.07 -3.20 -2.34
N ALA A 80 0.53 -4.28 -2.95
CA ALA A 80 1.95 -4.49 -3.18
C ALA A 80 2.40 -3.82 -4.48
N VAL A 81 3.60 -3.27 -4.49
CA VAL A 81 4.26 -2.78 -5.69
C VAL A 81 5.59 -3.50 -5.80
N THR A 82 5.90 -4.06 -6.96
CA THR A 82 7.10 -4.86 -7.12
C THR A 82 7.69 -4.71 -8.52
N ALA A 83 9.01 -4.82 -8.62
CA ALA A 83 9.69 -4.92 -9.90
C ALA A 83 9.60 -6.32 -10.51
N LYS A 84 9.16 -7.30 -9.73
CA LYS A 84 9.07 -8.70 -10.16
C LYS A 84 7.65 -9.02 -10.61
N ALA A 85 7.51 -9.40 -11.90
CA ALA A 85 6.21 -9.55 -12.54
C ALA A 85 5.83 -11.01 -12.87
N MET A 86 6.60 -12.00 -12.41
CA MET A 86 6.34 -13.40 -12.69
C MET A 86 5.05 -13.88 -12.01
N GLN A 87 4.35 -14.80 -12.65
CA GLN A 87 3.09 -15.33 -12.14
C GLN A 87 3.22 -15.95 -10.74
N LEU A 88 4.30 -16.67 -10.50
CA LEU A 88 4.56 -17.25 -9.18
C LEU A 88 4.70 -16.20 -8.10
N ASP A 89 5.31 -15.06 -8.44
CA ASP A 89 5.47 -13.97 -7.50
C ASP A 89 4.12 -13.34 -7.16
N ARG A 90 3.24 -13.20 -8.14
CA ARG A 90 1.89 -12.67 -7.92
C ARG A 90 1.08 -13.57 -7.00
N ASP A 91 1.11 -14.88 -7.25
CA ASP A 91 0.41 -15.86 -6.41
C ASP A 91 0.92 -15.82 -4.97
N ARG A 92 2.23 -15.71 -4.80
CA ARG A 92 2.86 -15.61 -3.49
C ARG A 92 2.44 -14.33 -2.76
N ILE A 93 2.39 -13.21 -3.48
CA ILE A 93 2.00 -11.92 -2.94
C ILE A 93 0.55 -11.97 -2.44
N LEU A 94 -0.36 -12.47 -3.25
CA LEU A 94 -1.78 -12.57 -2.86
C LEU A 94 -1.96 -13.54 -1.70
N THR A 95 -1.26 -14.67 -1.73
CA THR A 95 -1.32 -15.67 -0.65
C THR A 95 -0.81 -15.10 0.67
N ALA A 96 0.17 -14.21 0.61
CA ALA A 96 0.72 -13.57 1.81
C ALA A 96 -0.27 -12.63 2.51
N GLY A 97 -1.31 -12.17 1.80
CA GLY A 97 -2.34 -11.32 2.38
C GLY A 97 -2.44 -9.92 1.80
N PHE A 98 -1.73 -9.64 0.71
CA PHE A 98 -1.91 -8.41 -0.04
C PHE A 98 -3.24 -8.45 -0.79
N ASP A 99 -3.92 -7.32 -0.85
CA ASP A 99 -5.23 -7.24 -1.52
C ASP A 99 -5.10 -7.00 -3.03
N ALA A 100 -3.98 -6.46 -3.47
CA ALA A 100 -3.70 -6.25 -4.88
C ALA A 100 -2.20 -6.14 -5.09
N CYS A 101 -1.79 -6.23 -6.36
CA CYS A 101 -0.38 -6.12 -6.73
C CYS A 101 -0.27 -5.39 -8.06
N ILE A 102 0.65 -4.45 -8.15
CA ILE A 102 1.03 -3.84 -9.42
C ILE A 102 2.53 -3.93 -9.60
N THR A 103 2.97 -3.94 -10.85
CA THR A 103 4.39 -4.07 -11.18
C THR A 103 4.98 -2.73 -11.58
N LYS A 104 6.28 -2.56 -11.30
CA LYS A 104 7.03 -1.40 -11.79
C LYS A 104 7.50 -1.66 -13.22
N PRO A 105 7.56 -0.64 -14.08
CA PRO A 105 7.23 0.76 -13.81
C PRO A 105 5.72 0.94 -13.60
N ILE A 106 5.37 1.87 -12.71
CA ILE A 106 3.98 2.07 -12.32
C ILE A 106 3.18 2.69 -13.47
N ASP A 107 2.12 2.00 -13.87
CA ASP A 107 1.12 2.52 -14.81
C ASP A 107 0.08 3.30 -14.00
N VAL A 108 0.00 4.62 -14.23
CA VAL A 108 -0.87 5.51 -13.46
C VAL A 108 -2.34 5.09 -13.56
N ALA A 109 -2.80 4.68 -14.74
CA ALA A 109 -4.19 4.26 -14.92
C ALA A 109 -4.51 3.02 -14.09
N LYS A 110 -3.61 2.04 -14.09
CA LYS A 110 -3.80 0.83 -13.28
C LYS A 110 -3.72 1.14 -11.80
N LEU A 111 -2.82 2.02 -11.40
CA LEU A 111 -2.69 2.43 -10.01
C LEU A 111 -4.00 3.04 -9.51
N ARG A 112 -4.57 3.97 -10.24
CA ARG A 112 -5.85 4.61 -9.89
C ARG A 112 -6.97 3.60 -9.80
N GLU A 113 -7.06 2.72 -10.79
CA GLU A 113 -8.09 1.69 -10.84
C GLU A 113 -8.04 0.77 -9.62
N ARG A 114 -6.85 0.26 -9.28
CA ARG A 114 -6.67 -0.63 -8.14
C ARG A 114 -6.95 0.04 -6.81
N VAL A 115 -6.49 1.28 -6.65
CA VAL A 115 -6.74 2.04 -5.43
C VAL A 115 -8.23 2.28 -5.24
N ASP A 116 -8.93 2.70 -6.30
CA ASP A 116 -10.37 2.94 -6.23
C ASP A 116 -11.13 1.66 -5.89
N GLU A 117 -10.76 0.54 -6.50
CA GLU A 117 -11.37 -0.76 -6.20
C GLU A 117 -11.20 -1.14 -4.74
N LEU A 118 -9.99 -1.00 -4.21
CA LEU A 118 -9.70 -1.37 -2.84
C LEU A 118 -10.44 -0.48 -1.83
N LEU A 119 -10.51 0.81 -2.11
CA LEU A 119 -11.24 1.73 -1.23
C LEU A 119 -12.73 1.44 -1.21
N ARG A 120 -13.32 1.10 -2.35
CA ARG A 120 -14.73 0.71 -2.43
C ARG A 120 -15.00 -0.61 -1.71
N SER A 121 -14.11 -1.59 -1.91
CA SER A 121 -14.24 -2.91 -1.27
C SER A 121 -14.15 -2.81 0.25
N SER A 122 -13.25 -1.98 0.75
CA SER A 122 -13.09 -1.74 2.18
C SER A 122 -14.38 -1.19 2.78
N ARG A 123 -15.03 -0.25 2.11
CA ARG A 123 -16.31 0.30 2.55
C ARG A 123 -17.39 -0.77 2.61
N LYS A 124 -17.47 -1.63 1.60
CA LYS A 124 -18.44 -2.71 1.56
C LYS A 124 -18.19 -3.72 2.67
N GLY A 125 -16.93 -3.98 2.98
CA GLY A 125 -16.55 -4.90 4.05
C GLY A 125 -16.90 -4.38 5.44
N GLU A 126 -17.05 -3.07 5.60
CA GLU A 126 -17.41 -2.45 6.86
C GLU A 126 -18.91 -2.43 7.11
N CYS A 127 -19.72 -2.64 6.08
CA CYS A 127 -21.17 -2.69 6.21
C CYS A 127 -21.59 -4.12 6.48
N PRO A 128 -21.98 -4.43 7.71
CA PRO A 128 -22.49 -5.76 8.02
C PRO A 128 -23.82 -6.03 7.33
#